data_d1c0c18bfa654b3f0096c208ff6e678d
#
_entry.id   d1c0c18bfa654b3f0096c208ff6e678d
#
_cell.length_a   1.000
_cell.length_b   1.000
_cell.length_c   1.000
_cell.angle_alpha   90.00
_cell.angle_beta   90.00
_cell.angle_gamma   90.00
#
_symmetry.space_group_name_H-M   'P 1'
#
loop_
_entity.id
_entity.type
_entity.pdbx_description
1 polymer ?
#
loop_
_entity_poly.entity_id
_entity_poly.type
_entity_poly.pdbx_seq_one_letter_code
_entity_poly.pdbx_strand_id
1 'polypeptide(L)'
;MGLHSRLAEKEHEKRVLERDLAACEETHEFISRKREILDTDIYEPDKAYDMTSSGEWLGKLEQDADDYRNKNCSMIGTILSDTSRLLTNLQSAMGRIRELIRECEEEIEALEEEIRARERSAE
;
A
#
# COMPACT_ATOMS: atom_id res chain seq x y z
N MET A 1 -21.15 30.16 -8.71
CA MET A 1 -21.39 29.34 -7.53
C MET A 1 -21.01 30.12 -6.28
N GLY A 2 -21.84 30.06 -5.24
CA GLY A 2 -21.58 30.82 -4.02
C GLY A 2 -20.43 30.29 -3.20
N LEU A 3 -19.91 31.08 -2.28
CA LEU A 3 -18.79 30.69 -1.43
C LEU A 3 -19.12 29.50 -0.55
N HIS A 4 -20.32 29.46 0.01
CA HIS A 4 -20.75 28.32 0.86
C HIS A 4 -20.82 27.03 0.08
N SER A 5 -21.26 27.09 -1.18
CA SER A 5 -21.31 25.91 -2.05
C SER A 5 -19.89 25.43 -2.38
N ARG A 6 -18.98 26.32 -2.65
CA ARG A 6 -17.58 26.01 -2.94
C ARG A 6 -16.92 25.39 -1.73
N LEU A 7 -17.19 25.93 -0.55
CA LEU A 7 -16.68 25.39 0.70
C LEU A 7 -17.18 23.96 0.93
N ALA A 8 -18.48 23.75 0.73
CA ALA A 8 -19.08 22.42 0.89
C ALA A 8 -18.47 21.40 -0.08
N GLU A 9 -18.21 21.81 -1.32
CA GLU A 9 -17.55 20.97 -2.30
C GLU A 9 -16.13 20.59 -1.87
N LYS A 10 -15.37 21.54 -1.36
CA LYS A 10 -14.00 21.28 -0.91
C LYS A 10 -13.97 20.40 0.33
N GLU A 11 -14.91 20.60 1.25
CA GLU A 11 -15.04 19.73 2.43
C GLU A 11 -15.38 18.31 2.03
N HIS A 12 -16.26 18.14 1.05
CA HIS A 12 -16.60 16.83 0.52
C HIS A 12 -15.40 16.17 -0.16
N GLU A 13 -14.69 16.92 -0.99
CA GLU A 13 -13.48 16.43 -1.66
C GLU A 13 -12.44 15.96 -0.64
N LYS A 14 -12.25 16.71 0.43
CA LYS A 14 -11.34 16.36 1.51
C LYS A 14 -11.76 15.03 2.17
N ARG A 15 -13.06 14.87 2.46
CA ARG A 15 -13.57 13.63 3.06
C ARG A 15 -13.35 12.42 2.17
N VAL A 16 -13.54 12.58 0.86
CA VAL A 16 -13.28 11.50 -0.10
C VAL A 16 -11.80 11.12 -0.10
N LEU A 17 -10.93 12.12 -0.12
CA LEU A 17 -9.48 11.89 -0.08
C LEU A 17 -9.04 11.20 1.21
N GLU A 18 -9.60 11.61 2.34
CA GLU A 18 -9.31 10.98 3.63
C GLU A 18 -9.75 9.52 3.66
N ARG A 19 -10.90 9.21 3.07
CA ARG A 19 -11.39 7.85 2.94
C ARG A 19 -10.48 7.02 2.06
N ASP A 20 -10.06 7.58 0.93
CA ASP A 20 -9.16 6.89 0.00
C ASP A 20 -7.80 6.63 0.65
N LEU A 21 -7.31 7.60 1.41
CA LEU A 21 -6.05 7.44 2.15
C LEU A 21 -6.16 6.31 3.16
N ALA A 22 -7.24 6.27 3.94
CA ALA A 22 -7.46 5.21 4.93
C ALA A 22 -7.52 3.84 4.26
N ALA A 23 -8.19 3.73 3.11
CA ALA A 23 -8.26 2.48 2.37
C ALA A 23 -6.88 2.04 1.87
N CYS A 24 -6.07 2.97 1.39
CA CYS A 24 -4.70 2.67 0.94
C CYS A 24 -3.82 2.24 2.10
N GLU A 25 -3.93 2.90 3.24
CA GLU A 25 -3.16 2.54 4.44
C GLU A 25 -3.50 1.14 4.93
N GLU A 26 -4.79 0.81 4.96
CA GLU A 26 -5.27 -0.51 5.35
C GLU A 26 -4.77 -1.59 4.40
N THR A 27 -4.84 -1.33 3.10
CA THR A 27 -4.36 -2.26 2.08
C THR A 27 -2.84 -2.44 2.19
N HIS A 28 -2.10 -1.36 2.38
CA HIS A 28 -0.65 -1.41 2.54
C HIS A 28 -0.27 -2.27 3.75
N GLU A 29 -0.93 -2.09 4.88
CA GLU A 29 -0.67 -2.86 6.08
C GLU A 29 -0.98 -4.35 5.87
N PHE A 30 -2.11 -4.65 5.25
CA PHE A 30 -2.51 -6.02 4.96
C PHE A 30 -1.47 -6.72 4.08
N ILE A 31 -1.07 -6.07 3.00
CA ILE A 31 -0.09 -6.64 2.06
C ILE A 31 1.27 -6.82 2.75
N SER A 32 1.69 -5.82 3.54
CA SER A 32 2.97 -5.89 4.27
C SER A 32 3.01 -7.08 5.21
N ARG A 33 1.93 -7.33 5.94
CA ARG A 33 1.85 -8.46 6.87
C ARG A 33 1.87 -9.79 6.15
N LYS A 34 1.11 -9.91 5.05
CA LYS A 34 1.08 -11.14 4.27
C LYS A 34 2.41 -11.42 3.61
N ARG A 35 3.07 -10.38 3.13
CA ARG A 35 4.41 -10.51 2.55
C ARG A 35 5.42 -10.99 3.58
N GLU A 36 5.36 -10.47 4.79
CA GLU A 36 6.25 -10.88 5.87
C GLU A 36 6.06 -12.36 6.22
N ILE A 37 4.81 -12.82 6.31
CA ILE A 37 4.52 -14.22 6.57
C ILE A 37 5.08 -15.10 5.45
N LEU A 38 4.89 -14.70 4.20
CA LEU A 38 5.40 -15.47 3.05
C LEU A 38 6.92 -15.54 3.08
N ASP A 39 7.58 -14.44 3.39
CA ASP A 39 9.05 -14.38 3.43
C ASP A 39 9.62 -15.19 4.60
N THR A 40 9.14 -14.92 5.82
CA THR A 40 9.74 -15.50 7.03
C THR A 40 9.30 -16.94 7.29
N ASP A 41 8.05 -17.27 7.04
CA ASP A 41 7.49 -18.57 7.39
C ASP A 41 7.57 -19.61 6.27
N ILE A 42 7.69 -19.15 5.03
CA ILE A 42 7.66 -20.06 3.87
C ILE A 42 8.92 -19.95 3.02
N TYR A 43 9.24 -18.75 2.55
CA TYR A 43 10.36 -18.57 1.61
C TYR A 43 11.72 -18.85 2.22
N GLU A 44 12.04 -18.25 3.37
CA GLU A 44 13.33 -18.44 4.03
C GLU A 44 13.55 -19.89 4.48
N PRO A 45 12.58 -20.55 5.11
CA PRO A 45 12.72 -21.97 5.45
C PRO A 45 12.89 -22.87 4.22
N ASP A 46 12.15 -22.62 3.16
CA ASP A 46 12.26 -23.41 1.92
C ASP A 46 13.60 -23.23 1.26
N LYS A 47 14.08 -21.99 1.20
CA LYS A 47 15.36 -21.65 0.61
C LYS A 47 16.52 -22.28 1.39
N ALA A 48 16.40 -22.35 2.70
CA ALA A 48 17.44 -22.89 3.58
C ALA A 48 17.43 -24.42 3.64
N TYR A 49 16.36 -25.06 3.21
CA TYR A 49 16.24 -26.52 3.30
C TYR A 49 17.17 -27.21 2.32
N ASP A 50 17.93 -28.18 2.84
CA ASP A 50 18.87 -28.96 2.03
C ASP A 50 18.37 -30.42 1.95
N MET A 51 17.89 -30.79 0.78
CA MET A 51 17.38 -32.15 0.54
C MET A 51 18.48 -33.17 0.41
N THR A 52 19.70 -32.77 0.09
CA THR A 52 20.82 -33.68 -0.09
C THR A 52 21.28 -34.33 1.24
N SER A 53 20.98 -33.70 2.36
CA SER A 53 21.33 -34.16 3.68
C SER A 53 20.37 -35.23 4.20
N SER A 54 19.25 -35.46 3.55
CA SER A 54 18.21 -36.39 4.03
C SER A 54 18.44 -37.85 3.66
N GLY A 55 19.65 -38.20 3.19
CA GLY A 55 20.04 -39.57 2.96
C GLY A 55 19.93 -40.01 1.52
N GLU A 56 20.12 -41.32 1.32
CA GLU A 56 20.17 -41.93 0.00
C GLU A 56 18.80 -42.03 -0.65
N TRP A 57 18.24 -40.90 -1.01
CA TRP A 57 17.07 -40.90 -1.85
C TRP A 57 17.49 -41.32 -3.24
N LEU A 58 16.69 -42.05 -3.84
CA LEU A 58 16.89 -42.62 -5.14
C LEU A 58 17.02 -41.51 -6.18
N GLY A 59 18.21 -41.23 -6.59
CA GLY A 59 18.70 -40.25 -7.51
C GLY A 59 17.69 -39.35 -8.22
N LYS A 60 16.82 -39.93 -9.04
CA LYS A 60 15.89 -39.16 -9.84
C LYS A 60 14.77 -38.50 -9.02
N LEU A 61 14.27 -39.18 -7.96
CA LEU A 61 13.22 -38.59 -7.12
C LEU A 61 13.74 -37.42 -6.30
N GLU A 62 14.97 -37.53 -5.80
CA GLU A 62 15.63 -36.46 -5.10
C GLU A 62 15.85 -35.29 -6.02
N GLN A 63 16.31 -35.52 -7.23
CA GLN A 63 16.54 -34.47 -8.22
C GLN A 63 15.24 -33.79 -8.60
N ASP A 64 14.17 -34.53 -8.85
CA ASP A 64 12.87 -33.98 -9.21
C ASP A 64 12.30 -33.12 -8.07
N ALA A 65 12.44 -33.58 -6.83
CA ALA A 65 11.98 -32.85 -5.66
C ALA A 65 12.76 -31.57 -5.46
N ASP A 66 14.06 -31.61 -5.68
CA ASP A 66 14.93 -30.46 -5.57
C ASP A 66 14.62 -29.42 -6.66
N ASP A 67 14.45 -29.88 -7.89
CA ASP A 67 14.06 -29.00 -9.01
C ASP A 67 12.72 -28.33 -8.75
N TYR A 68 11.76 -29.08 -8.21
CA TYR A 68 10.45 -28.57 -7.89
C TYR A 68 10.52 -27.49 -6.81
N ARG A 69 11.31 -27.75 -5.77
CA ARG A 69 11.55 -26.80 -4.68
C ARG A 69 12.21 -25.52 -5.18
N ASN A 70 13.24 -25.65 -6.01
CA ASN A 70 13.94 -24.51 -6.59
C ASN A 70 12.99 -23.66 -7.43
N LYS A 71 12.12 -24.30 -8.19
CA LYS A 71 11.12 -23.63 -9.00
C LYS A 71 10.13 -22.87 -8.11
N ASN A 72 9.67 -23.50 -7.02
CA ASN A 72 8.76 -22.85 -6.07
C ASN A 72 9.41 -21.64 -5.40
N CYS A 73 10.65 -21.79 -4.95
CA CYS A 73 11.40 -20.68 -4.35
C CYS A 73 11.58 -19.52 -5.33
N SER A 74 11.85 -19.82 -6.58
CA SER A 74 11.98 -18.81 -7.63
C SER A 74 10.67 -18.05 -7.83
N MET A 75 9.54 -18.76 -7.87
CA MET A 75 8.21 -18.16 -8.01
C MET A 75 7.88 -17.27 -6.81
N ILE A 76 8.13 -17.78 -5.60
CA ILE A 76 7.87 -17.01 -4.37
C ILE A 76 8.75 -15.77 -4.33
N GLY A 77 10.02 -15.88 -4.72
CA GLY A 77 10.93 -14.75 -4.81
C GLY A 77 10.41 -13.66 -5.74
N THR A 78 9.83 -14.05 -6.88
CA THR A 78 9.20 -13.14 -7.83
C THR A 78 7.99 -12.45 -7.20
N ILE A 79 7.14 -13.21 -6.51
CA ILE A 79 5.97 -12.66 -5.80
C ILE A 79 6.40 -11.64 -4.75
N LEU A 80 7.43 -11.95 -3.98
CA LEU A 80 7.96 -11.04 -2.96
C LEU A 80 8.47 -9.75 -3.58
N SER A 81 9.18 -9.84 -4.71
CA SER A 81 9.69 -8.68 -5.42
C SER A 81 8.55 -7.82 -5.97
N ASP A 82 7.56 -8.45 -6.60
CA ASP A 82 6.41 -7.75 -7.17
C ASP A 82 5.59 -7.07 -6.06
N THR A 83 5.43 -7.74 -4.93
CA THR A 83 4.71 -7.20 -3.77
C THR A 83 5.44 -5.99 -3.19
N SER A 84 6.78 -6.03 -3.13
CA SER A 84 7.57 -4.89 -2.69
C SER A 84 7.36 -3.68 -3.59
N ARG A 85 7.29 -3.91 -4.90
CA ARG A 85 7.02 -2.84 -5.87
C ARG A 85 5.62 -2.26 -5.67
N LEU A 86 4.64 -3.12 -5.45
CA LEU A 86 3.27 -2.69 -5.18
C LEU A 86 3.20 -1.84 -3.91
N LEU A 87 3.89 -2.25 -2.85
CA LEU A 87 3.94 -1.49 -1.60
C LEU A 87 4.56 -0.11 -1.80
N THR A 88 5.63 -0.03 -2.60
CA THR A 88 6.25 1.25 -2.94
C THR A 88 5.29 2.14 -3.72
N ASN A 89 4.56 1.57 -4.67
CA ASN A 89 3.56 2.32 -5.44
C ASN A 89 2.42 2.81 -4.56
N LEU A 90 1.98 1.99 -3.59
CA LEU A 90 0.95 2.41 -2.63
C LEU A 90 1.45 3.56 -1.76
N GLN A 91 2.71 3.51 -1.31
CA GLN A 91 3.30 4.60 -0.53
C GLN A 91 3.32 5.90 -1.32
N SER A 92 3.68 5.83 -2.60
CA SER A 92 3.68 7.00 -3.47
C SER A 92 2.27 7.56 -3.64
N ALA A 93 1.29 6.70 -3.83
CA ALA A 93 -0.12 7.10 -3.95
C ALA A 93 -0.60 7.76 -2.66
N MET A 94 -0.27 7.19 -1.51
CA MET A 94 -0.64 7.75 -0.21
C MET A 94 -0.01 9.14 -0.01
N GLY A 95 1.25 9.29 -0.39
CA GLY A 95 1.93 10.59 -0.35
C GLY A 95 1.22 11.63 -1.19
N ARG A 96 0.80 11.25 -2.40
CA ARG A 96 0.04 12.14 -3.29
C ARG A 96 -1.31 12.52 -2.69
N ILE A 97 -2.01 11.55 -2.12
CA ILE A 97 -3.31 11.81 -1.48
C ILE A 97 -3.15 12.76 -0.30
N ARG A 98 -2.14 12.57 0.53
CA ARG A 98 -1.87 13.47 1.66
C ARG A 98 -1.62 14.90 1.19
N GLU A 99 -0.91 15.05 0.09
CA GLU A 99 -0.65 16.36 -0.49
C GLU A 99 -1.94 17.01 -1.00
N LEU A 100 -2.79 16.23 -1.66
CA LEU A 100 -4.10 16.72 -2.12
C LEU A 100 -5.00 17.12 -0.95
N ILE A 101 -4.96 16.38 0.15
CA ILE A 101 -5.69 16.73 1.38
C ILE A 101 -5.21 18.07 1.90
N ARG A 102 -3.90 18.28 1.96
CA ARG A 102 -3.32 19.53 2.42
C ARG A 102 -3.76 20.71 1.54
N GLU A 103 -3.76 20.50 0.23
CA GLU A 103 -4.24 21.52 -0.72
C GLU A 103 -5.72 21.84 -0.47
N CYS A 104 -6.55 20.82 -0.24
CA CYS A 104 -7.96 21.04 0.12
C CYS A 104 -8.11 21.81 1.42
N GLU A 105 -7.31 21.49 2.42
CA GLU A 105 -7.34 22.18 3.71
C GLU A 105 -6.99 23.65 3.56
N GLU A 106 -5.98 23.96 2.74
CA GLU A 106 -5.60 25.34 2.45
C GLU A 106 -6.72 26.09 1.73
N GLU A 107 -7.37 25.45 0.76
CA GLU A 107 -8.49 26.07 0.03
C GLU A 107 -9.70 26.27 0.93
N ILE A 108 -9.98 25.31 1.81
CA ILE A 108 -11.07 25.43 2.81
C ILE A 108 -10.80 26.62 3.71
N GLU A 109 -9.59 26.74 4.23
CA GLU A 109 -9.21 27.83 5.11
C GLU A 109 -9.36 29.18 4.40
N ALA A 110 -8.93 29.27 3.15
CA ALA A 110 -9.06 30.49 2.36
C ALA A 110 -10.53 30.86 2.13
N LEU A 111 -11.38 29.87 1.83
CA LEU A 111 -12.80 30.11 1.63
C LEU A 111 -13.49 30.54 2.93
N GLU A 112 -13.15 29.93 4.04
CA GLU A 112 -13.68 30.30 5.35
C GLU A 112 -13.31 31.73 5.71
N GLU A 113 -12.06 32.12 5.43
CA GLU A 113 -11.60 33.48 5.67
C GLU A 113 -12.33 34.50 4.79
N GLU A 114 -12.55 34.15 3.52
CA GLU A 114 -13.28 34.99 2.59
C GLU A 114 -14.75 35.18 3.03
N ILE A 115 -15.37 34.11 3.49
CA ILE A 115 -16.75 34.14 4.01
C ILE A 115 -16.81 35.06 5.22
N ARG A 116 -15.90 34.94 6.17
CA ARG A 116 -15.83 35.79 7.36
C ARG A 116 -15.64 37.27 6.99
N ALA A 117 -14.80 37.53 6.02
CA ALA A 117 -14.54 38.88 5.55
C ALA A 117 -15.80 39.52 4.95
N ARG A 118 -16.56 38.76 4.16
CA ARG A 118 -17.81 39.22 3.57
C ARG A 118 -18.88 39.46 4.62
N GLU A 119 -18.97 38.60 5.61
CA GLU A 119 -19.91 38.74 6.72
C GLU A 119 -19.61 40.01 7.54
N ARG A 120 -18.33 40.27 7.80
CA ARG A 120 -17.91 41.48 8.49
C ARG A 120 -18.26 42.74 7.69
N SER A 121 -18.11 42.68 6.37
CA SER A 121 -18.42 43.82 5.49
C SER A 121 -19.93 44.11 5.42
N ALA A 122 -20.75 43.08 5.63
CA ALA A 122 -22.21 43.19 5.60
C ALA A 122 -22.78 43.82 6.87
N GLU A 123 -22.03 43.87 7.95
CA GLU A 123 -22.43 44.53 9.19
C GLU A 123 -22.21 46.03 9.07
#